data_cb3373d21ec410989fddb5220055ea4e
#
_entry.id   cb3373d21ec410989fddb5220055ea4e
#
_cell.length_a   1.000
_cell.length_b   1.000
_cell.length_c   1.000
_cell.angle_alpha   90.00
_cell.angle_beta   90.00
_cell.angle_gamma   90.00
#
_symmetry.space_group_name_H-M   'P 1'
#
loop_
_entity.id
_entity.type
_entity.pdbx_description
1 polymer ?
#
loop_
_entity_poly.entity_id
_entity_poly.type
_entity_poly.pdbx_seq_one_letter_code
_entity_poly.pdbx_strand_id
1 'polypeptide(L)'
;MSLSNTSNKLQFSPSSPTTVFNFNIKFFNEADIVVTALVSGATSEVTLTRVSSPSSNTEYKVDATGGDPANGADITIGGAGYTSGDKVTIERIVSMTQEYDLQDGAAIDPTALNTGLDRAVAQNQQQQQILDNSLSFPVSDADSITYNITESATSRANKLIGFDADGDINTQTFSTVAGDAVTGGNGIDITGNQISVDVTSDFTFSSGELQLATDSVDTAEIKANAVDTAEIKDNAVTTAXXX
;
A
#
# COMPACT_ATOMS: atom_id res chain seq x y z
N MET A 1 -22.95 -27.54 15.84
CA MET A 1 -23.20 -26.12 16.17
C MET A 1 -23.08 -25.30 14.87
N SER A 2 -24.00 -24.35 14.67
CA SER A 2 -23.92 -23.45 13.52
C SER A 2 -22.81 -22.44 13.70
N LEU A 3 -22.41 -21.81 12.60
CA LEU A 3 -21.35 -20.78 12.59
C LEU A 3 -21.85 -19.52 13.31
N SER A 4 -21.22 -19.17 14.41
CA SER A 4 -21.63 -18.01 15.24
C SER A 4 -20.66 -16.85 15.19
N ASN A 5 -19.42 -17.07 14.75
CA ASN A 5 -18.44 -16.00 14.62
C ASN A 5 -18.69 -15.18 13.34
N THR A 6 -18.46 -13.88 13.42
CA THR A 6 -18.61 -12.97 12.26
C THR A 6 -17.31 -12.79 11.49
N SER A 7 -16.18 -13.18 12.08
CA SER A 7 -14.85 -13.05 11.44
C SER A 7 -14.34 -14.41 10.96
N ASN A 8 -13.54 -14.39 9.91
CA ASN A 8 -12.83 -15.58 9.44
C ASN A 8 -11.34 -15.54 9.77
N LYS A 9 -10.87 -14.49 10.47
CA LYS A 9 -9.44 -14.36 10.81
C LYS A 9 -9.23 -13.80 12.21
N LEU A 10 -8.08 -14.11 12.78
CA LEU A 10 -7.56 -13.52 14.03
C LEU A 10 -6.11 -13.09 13.78
N GLN A 11 -5.75 -11.93 14.33
CA GLN A 11 -4.40 -11.43 14.25
C GLN A 11 -3.83 -11.29 15.67
N PHE A 12 -2.61 -11.73 15.83
CA PHE A 12 -1.89 -11.76 17.12
C PHE A 12 -0.63 -10.90 17.02
N SER A 13 -0.34 -10.16 18.08
CA SER A 13 0.90 -9.37 18.23
C SER A 13 1.58 -9.83 19.53
N PRO A 14 2.39 -10.88 19.49
CA PRO A 14 3.03 -11.41 20.69
C PRO A 14 3.94 -10.37 21.34
N SER A 15 4.01 -10.37 22.66
CA SER A 15 4.91 -9.50 23.42
C SER A 15 6.15 -10.26 23.91
N SER A 16 6.16 -11.59 23.80
CA SER A 16 7.26 -12.48 24.17
C SER A 16 7.24 -13.69 23.25
N PRO A 17 8.31 -14.49 23.18
CA PRO A 17 8.32 -15.67 22.30
C PRO A 17 7.10 -16.56 22.53
N THR A 18 6.30 -16.70 21.49
CA THR A 18 5.03 -17.45 21.51
C THR A 18 5.01 -18.43 20.34
N THR A 19 4.74 -19.69 20.67
CA THR A 19 4.67 -20.77 19.68
C THR A 19 3.24 -21.31 19.51
N VAL A 20 2.31 -21.01 20.42
CA VAL A 20 0.93 -21.53 20.35
C VAL A 20 -0.04 -20.35 20.31
N PHE A 21 -0.92 -20.36 19.32
CA PHE A 21 -1.92 -19.33 19.10
C PHE A 21 -3.31 -19.99 19.04
N ASN A 22 -4.22 -19.49 19.85
CA ASN A 22 -5.57 -20.05 19.94
C ASN A 22 -6.47 -19.42 18.86
N PHE A 23 -6.94 -20.23 17.92
CA PHE A 23 -7.84 -19.84 16.84
C PHE A 23 -9.24 -20.35 17.20
N ASN A 24 -10.06 -19.51 17.81
CA ASN A 24 -11.37 -19.86 18.34
C ASN A 24 -12.50 -19.69 17.31
N ILE A 25 -12.19 -19.86 16.02
CA ILE A 25 -13.16 -19.76 14.93
C ILE A 25 -13.38 -21.17 14.38
N LYS A 26 -14.66 -21.56 14.21
CA LYS A 26 -15.04 -22.84 13.59
C LYS A 26 -14.41 -22.97 12.20
N PHE A 27 -13.84 -24.14 11.92
CA PHE A 27 -13.34 -24.49 10.59
C PHE A 27 -13.90 -25.86 10.20
N PHE A 28 -13.67 -26.31 8.98
CA PHE A 28 -14.25 -27.57 8.50
C PHE A 28 -13.18 -28.63 8.25
N ASN A 29 -11.99 -28.16 7.88
CA ASN A 29 -10.84 -29.01 7.60
C ASN A 29 -9.59 -28.29 8.04
N GLU A 30 -8.57 -28.99 8.51
CA GLU A 30 -7.28 -28.38 8.87
C GLU A 30 -6.66 -27.63 7.69
N ALA A 31 -6.94 -28.09 6.46
CA ALA A 31 -6.45 -27.44 5.24
C ALA A 31 -7.10 -26.06 5.01
N ASP A 32 -8.23 -25.78 5.66
CA ASP A 32 -8.88 -24.46 5.58
C ASP A 32 -8.12 -23.40 6.39
N ILE A 33 -7.20 -23.81 7.28
CA ILE A 33 -6.46 -22.87 8.13
C ILE A 33 -5.19 -22.45 7.41
N VAL A 34 -5.02 -21.13 7.24
CA VAL A 34 -3.82 -20.53 6.66
C VAL A 34 -3.20 -19.60 7.69
N VAL A 35 -1.89 -19.71 7.86
CA VAL A 35 -1.13 -18.88 8.81
C VAL A 35 -0.13 -18.04 8.03
N THR A 36 -0.15 -16.73 8.26
CA THR A 36 0.85 -15.81 7.72
C THR A 36 1.51 -15.06 8.85
N ALA A 37 2.77 -14.72 8.66
CA ALA A 37 3.53 -13.96 9.66
C ALA A 37 4.26 -12.79 9.01
N LEU A 38 4.25 -11.66 9.69
CA LEU A 38 5.05 -10.49 9.34
C LEU A 38 6.05 -10.27 10.47
N VAL A 39 7.30 -10.53 10.21
CA VAL A 39 8.39 -10.37 11.20
C VAL A 39 8.73 -8.88 11.28
N SER A 40 9.03 -8.41 12.48
CA SER A 40 9.39 -7.01 12.73
C SER A 40 10.55 -6.58 11.83
N GLY A 41 10.34 -5.48 11.10
CA GLY A 41 11.33 -4.96 10.14
C GLY A 41 11.25 -5.59 8.75
N ALA A 42 10.45 -6.64 8.55
CA ALA A 42 10.26 -7.24 7.22
C ALA A 42 9.31 -6.39 6.37
N THR A 43 9.52 -6.39 5.06
CA THR A 43 8.69 -5.64 4.11
C THR A 43 7.55 -6.47 3.53
N SER A 44 7.51 -7.78 3.79
CA SER A 44 6.47 -8.66 3.27
C SER A 44 6.14 -9.77 4.26
N GLU A 45 4.91 -10.24 4.20
CA GLU A 45 4.44 -11.39 4.97
C GLU A 45 4.95 -12.69 4.38
N VAL A 46 5.07 -13.71 5.23
CA VAL A 46 5.43 -15.07 4.85
C VAL A 46 4.26 -15.99 5.19
N THR A 47 3.80 -16.77 4.23
CA THR A 47 2.81 -17.82 4.48
C THR A 47 3.53 -19.07 5.00
N LEU A 48 3.10 -19.57 6.13
CA LEU A 48 3.69 -20.73 6.78
C LEU A 48 3.19 -22.03 6.14
N THR A 49 3.97 -23.10 6.26
CA THR A 49 3.63 -24.42 5.72
C THR A 49 3.04 -25.31 6.83
N ARG A 50 1.88 -25.90 6.57
CA ARG A 50 1.26 -26.82 7.52
C ARG A 50 1.97 -28.18 7.48
N VAL A 51 2.38 -28.68 8.64
CA VAL A 51 3.06 -29.97 8.81
C VAL A 51 2.55 -30.65 10.08
N SER A 52 2.80 -31.95 10.23
CA SER A 52 2.39 -32.70 11.43
C SER A 52 3.29 -32.44 12.63
N SER A 53 4.56 -32.06 12.39
CA SER A 53 5.56 -31.82 13.46
C SER A 53 6.41 -30.60 13.06
N PRO A 54 5.95 -29.37 13.39
CA PRO A 54 6.68 -28.17 12.98
C PRO A 54 8.01 -28.03 13.72
N SER A 55 9.06 -27.72 12.98
CA SER A 55 10.42 -27.58 13.49
C SER A 55 11.02 -26.20 13.30
N SER A 56 10.38 -25.35 12.48
CA SER A 56 10.87 -24.00 12.17
C SER A 56 9.76 -22.97 12.28
N ASN A 57 10.13 -21.70 12.38
CA ASN A 57 9.16 -20.58 12.44
C ASN A 57 8.30 -20.47 11.18
N THR A 58 8.67 -21.14 10.09
CA THR A 58 7.89 -21.13 8.84
C THR A 58 6.94 -22.34 8.73
N GLU A 59 6.80 -23.11 9.81
CA GLU A 59 5.94 -24.31 9.84
C GLU A 59 4.93 -24.22 10.97
N TYR A 60 3.75 -24.79 10.77
CA TYR A 60 2.72 -24.86 11.81
C TYR A 60 1.94 -26.17 11.76
N LYS A 61 1.31 -26.47 12.88
CA LYS A 61 0.39 -27.61 13.06
C LYS A 61 -0.95 -27.09 13.58
N VAL A 62 -2.03 -27.73 13.18
CA VAL A 62 -3.39 -27.44 13.64
C VAL A 62 -3.84 -28.56 14.58
N ASP A 63 -4.19 -28.20 15.81
CA ASP A 63 -4.74 -29.17 16.79
C ASP A 63 -6.15 -28.69 17.17
N ALA A 64 -7.17 -29.33 16.62
CA ALA A 64 -8.57 -28.96 16.88
C ALA A 64 -8.88 -29.07 18.37
N THR A 65 -9.49 -28.02 18.95
CA THR A 65 -9.81 -27.93 20.38
C THR A 65 -10.77 -29.04 20.78
N GLY A 66 -10.31 -29.95 21.65
CA GLY A 66 -11.08 -31.14 22.03
C GLY A 66 -11.29 -32.11 20.89
N GLY A 67 -10.51 -32.01 19.82
CA GLY A 67 -10.65 -32.87 18.64
C GLY A 67 -11.80 -32.50 17.72
N ASP A 68 -12.47 -31.37 17.95
CA ASP A 68 -13.63 -30.94 17.17
C ASP A 68 -13.36 -29.55 16.50
N PRO A 69 -13.26 -29.48 15.18
CA PRO A 69 -13.07 -28.24 14.46
C PRO A 69 -14.14 -27.17 14.75
N ALA A 70 -15.32 -27.55 15.25
CA ALA A 70 -16.36 -26.58 15.62
C ALA A 70 -15.93 -25.68 16.77
N ASN A 71 -14.95 -26.09 17.57
CA ASN A 71 -14.45 -25.38 18.74
C ASN A 71 -13.18 -24.54 18.44
N GLY A 72 -12.74 -24.52 17.18
CA GLY A 72 -11.49 -23.89 16.80
C GLY A 72 -10.29 -24.81 17.00
N ALA A 73 -9.09 -24.22 17.08
CA ALA A 73 -7.84 -25.00 17.18
C ALA A 73 -6.76 -24.21 17.93
N ASP A 74 -5.82 -24.95 18.51
CA ASP A 74 -4.53 -24.40 18.88
C ASP A 74 -3.59 -24.58 17.67
N ILE A 75 -2.99 -23.50 17.24
CA ILE A 75 -2.05 -23.46 16.13
C ILE A 75 -0.65 -23.40 16.73
N THR A 76 0.09 -24.50 16.59
CA THR A 76 1.46 -24.60 17.11
C THR A 76 2.45 -24.29 15.99
N ILE A 77 3.30 -23.32 16.19
CA ILE A 77 4.39 -22.91 15.27
C ILE A 77 5.69 -23.51 15.78
N GLY A 78 6.52 -23.98 14.88
CA GLY A 78 7.81 -24.56 15.23
C GLY A 78 8.86 -23.52 15.59
N GLY A 79 10.06 -24.00 15.89
CA GLY A 79 11.20 -23.13 16.20
C GLY A 79 11.02 -22.33 17.49
N ALA A 80 11.52 -21.10 17.49
CA ALA A 80 11.48 -20.22 18.65
C ALA A 80 10.15 -19.45 18.80
N GLY A 81 9.28 -19.54 17.78
CA GLY A 81 8.01 -18.80 17.77
C GLY A 81 8.20 -17.34 17.34
N TYR A 82 7.15 -16.56 17.53
CA TYR A 82 7.11 -15.14 17.20
C TYR A 82 7.11 -14.30 18.48
N THR A 83 7.63 -13.07 18.39
CA THR A 83 7.90 -12.23 19.56
C THR A 83 7.47 -10.77 19.33
N SER A 84 7.91 -9.88 20.21
CA SER A 84 7.51 -8.46 20.18
C SER A 84 7.86 -7.80 18.84
N GLY A 85 6.89 -7.14 18.26
CA GLY A 85 7.02 -6.48 16.95
C GLY A 85 6.57 -7.33 15.79
N ASP A 86 6.45 -8.66 15.99
CA ASP A 86 5.94 -9.57 14.94
C ASP A 86 4.41 -9.56 14.93
N LYS A 87 3.82 -9.96 13.80
CA LYS A 87 2.38 -10.20 13.68
C LYS A 87 2.15 -11.57 13.10
N VAL A 88 1.22 -12.32 13.69
CA VAL A 88 0.80 -13.63 13.20
C VAL A 88 -0.68 -13.53 12.88
N THR A 89 -1.05 -13.81 11.64
CA THR A 89 -2.44 -13.81 11.19
C THR A 89 -2.85 -15.24 10.88
N ILE A 90 -3.92 -15.68 11.47
CA ILE A 90 -4.51 -17.01 11.23
C ILE A 90 -5.89 -16.78 10.64
N GLU A 91 -6.14 -17.35 9.48
CA GLU A 91 -7.43 -17.20 8.82
C GLU A 91 -7.96 -18.53 8.30
N ARG A 92 -9.29 -18.61 8.28
CA ARG A 92 -10.00 -19.73 7.67
C ARG A 92 -10.30 -19.37 6.22
N ILE A 93 -9.75 -20.16 5.28
CA ILE A 93 -9.99 -20.00 3.85
C ILE A 93 -10.65 -21.28 3.35
N VAL A 94 -11.96 -21.20 3.15
CA VAL A 94 -12.78 -22.33 2.72
C VAL A 94 -12.83 -22.38 1.18
N SER A 95 -12.77 -23.58 0.62
CA SER A 95 -12.95 -23.78 -0.82
C SER A 95 -14.29 -23.17 -1.28
N MET A 96 -14.28 -22.50 -2.43
CA MET A 96 -15.47 -21.86 -3.01
C MET A 96 -16.33 -22.86 -3.80
N THR A 97 -16.17 -24.15 -3.52
CA THR A 97 -16.97 -25.21 -4.16
C THR A 97 -18.06 -25.73 -3.21
N GLN A 98 -19.15 -26.19 -3.78
CA GLN A 98 -20.20 -26.89 -3.03
C GLN A 98 -19.73 -28.33 -2.80
N GLU A 99 -19.64 -28.75 -1.54
CA GLU A 99 -19.19 -30.11 -1.17
C GLU A 99 -20.34 -31.03 -0.82
N TYR A 100 -21.53 -30.48 -0.51
CA TYR A 100 -22.69 -31.25 -0.15
C TYR A 100 -23.65 -31.33 -1.33
N ASP A 101 -23.86 -32.56 -1.81
CA ASP A 101 -24.75 -32.84 -2.93
C ASP A 101 -26.00 -33.58 -2.42
N LEU A 102 -27.15 -32.97 -2.61
CA LEU A 102 -28.45 -33.55 -2.24
C LEU A 102 -28.90 -34.49 -3.35
N GLN A 103 -28.88 -35.76 -3.08
CA GLN A 103 -29.33 -36.78 -4.04
C GLN A 103 -30.87 -36.86 -4.08
N ASP A 104 -31.41 -36.91 -5.28
CA ASP A 104 -32.86 -36.97 -5.47
C ASP A 104 -33.41 -38.26 -4.82
N GLY A 105 -34.44 -38.08 -3.98
CA GLY A 105 -35.08 -39.17 -3.27
C GLY A 105 -34.36 -39.71 -2.05
N ALA A 106 -33.18 -39.16 -1.72
CA ALA A 106 -32.44 -39.54 -0.52
C ALA A 106 -32.98 -38.80 0.71
N ALA A 107 -32.85 -39.43 1.89
CA ALA A 107 -33.17 -38.74 3.15
C ALA A 107 -32.17 -37.64 3.40
N ILE A 108 -32.65 -36.48 3.77
CA ILE A 108 -31.78 -35.31 4.09
C ILE A 108 -31.13 -35.59 5.44
N ASP A 109 -29.79 -35.53 5.46
CA ASP A 109 -29.01 -35.53 6.70
C ASP A 109 -28.95 -34.10 7.25
N PRO A 110 -29.59 -33.80 8.38
CA PRO A 110 -29.60 -32.45 8.94
C PRO A 110 -28.17 -31.96 9.30
N THR A 111 -27.26 -32.85 9.68
CA THR A 111 -25.89 -32.47 10.04
C THR A 111 -25.12 -32.04 8.79
N ALA A 112 -25.23 -32.80 7.72
CA ALA A 112 -24.58 -32.47 6.44
C ALA A 112 -25.15 -31.15 5.86
N LEU A 113 -26.48 -30.99 5.93
CA LEU A 113 -27.12 -29.75 5.48
C LEU A 113 -26.65 -28.53 6.27
N ASN A 114 -26.58 -28.64 7.61
CA ASN A 114 -26.08 -27.54 8.46
C ASN A 114 -24.62 -27.25 8.13
N THR A 115 -23.80 -28.25 7.88
CA THR A 115 -22.39 -28.04 7.50
C THR A 115 -22.30 -27.30 6.17
N GLY A 116 -23.14 -27.65 5.20
CA GLY A 116 -23.20 -26.95 3.92
C GLY A 116 -23.59 -25.48 4.08
N LEU A 117 -24.61 -25.21 4.90
CA LEU A 117 -25.03 -23.83 5.19
C LEU A 117 -23.94 -23.03 5.92
N ASP A 118 -23.27 -23.64 6.90
CA ASP A 118 -22.15 -23.00 7.62
C ASP A 118 -21.00 -22.69 6.66
N ARG A 119 -20.70 -23.58 5.70
CA ARG A 119 -19.66 -23.30 4.70
C ARG A 119 -20.05 -22.11 3.82
N ALA A 120 -21.32 -22.01 3.41
CA ALA A 120 -21.79 -20.88 2.62
C ALA A 120 -21.64 -19.56 3.39
N VAL A 121 -21.94 -19.55 4.68
CA VAL A 121 -21.72 -18.37 5.54
C VAL A 121 -20.22 -18.06 5.65
N ALA A 122 -19.39 -19.09 5.80
CA ALA A 122 -17.94 -18.92 5.89
C ALA A 122 -17.34 -18.35 4.61
N GLN A 123 -17.85 -18.80 3.44
CA GLN A 123 -17.46 -18.26 2.13
C GLN A 123 -17.84 -16.77 2.01
N ASN A 124 -19.04 -16.40 2.46
CA ASN A 124 -19.48 -15.01 2.46
C ASN A 124 -18.62 -14.14 3.38
N GLN A 125 -18.24 -14.63 4.56
CA GLN A 125 -17.34 -13.94 5.48
C GLN A 125 -15.96 -13.70 4.84
N GLN A 126 -15.44 -14.71 4.14
CA GLN A 126 -14.19 -14.64 3.40
C GLN A 126 -14.26 -13.58 2.30
N GLN A 127 -15.36 -13.55 1.53
CA GLN A 127 -15.58 -12.53 0.50
C GLN A 127 -15.68 -11.14 1.11
N GLN A 128 -16.41 -11.01 2.23
CA GLN A 128 -16.56 -9.73 2.91
C GLN A 128 -15.21 -9.19 3.38
N GLN A 129 -14.33 -10.06 3.91
CA GLN A 129 -12.98 -9.64 4.32
C GLN A 129 -12.18 -9.09 3.14
N ILE A 130 -12.29 -9.72 1.96
CA ILE A 130 -11.62 -9.25 0.74
C ILE A 130 -12.16 -7.87 0.36
N LEU A 131 -13.48 -7.68 0.42
CA LEU A 131 -14.13 -6.40 0.13
C LEU A 131 -13.70 -5.32 1.13
N ASP A 132 -13.62 -5.65 2.42
CA ASP A 132 -13.20 -4.72 3.47
C ASP A 132 -11.75 -4.25 3.26
N ASN A 133 -10.93 -5.04 2.59
CA ASN A 133 -9.54 -4.70 2.27
C ASN A 133 -9.39 -4.10 0.87
N SER A 134 -10.49 -3.84 0.18
CA SER A 134 -10.51 -3.30 -1.18
C SER A 134 -10.82 -1.80 -1.16
N LEU A 135 -10.51 -1.13 -2.24
CA LEU A 135 -10.89 0.27 -2.41
C LEU A 135 -12.43 0.36 -2.54
N SER A 136 -13.06 1.11 -1.67
CA SER A 136 -14.50 1.30 -1.69
C SER A 136 -14.85 2.78 -1.69
N PHE A 137 -16.03 3.10 -2.18
CA PHE A 137 -16.51 4.47 -2.37
C PHE A 137 -17.82 4.67 -1.63
N PRO A 138 -18.16 5.91 -1.29
CA PRO A 138 -19.43 6.19 -0.59
C PRO A 138 -20.65 5.75 -1.40
N VAL A 139 -21.65 5.23 -0.72
CA VAL A 139 -22.93 4.86 -1.34
C VAL A 139 -23.63 6.10 -1.91
N SER A 140 -23.30 7.28 -1.38
CA SER A 140 -23.90 8.55 -1.80
C SER A 140 -23.32 9.11 -3.10
N ASP A 141 -22.29 8.51 -3.65
CA ASP A 141 -21.73 8.97 -4.93
C ASP A 141 -22.77 8.80 -6.04
N ALA A 142 -22.69 9.66 -7.05
CA ALA A 142 -23.63 9.61 -8.17
C ALA A 142 -23.47 8.31 -8.96
N ASP A 143 -24.58 7.79 -9.48
CA ASP A 143 -24.57 6.56 -10.28
C ASP A 143 -23.77 6.70 -11.57
N SER A 144 -23.46 7.93 -11.98
CA SER A 144 -22.66 8.21 -13.18
C SER A 144 -21.15 7.99 -12.98
N ILE A 145 -20.70 7.94 -11.71
CA ILE A 145 -19.25 7.79 -11.42
C ILE A 145 -18.77 6.39 -11.83
N THR A 146 -17.66 6.34 -12.52
CA THR A 146 -17.06 5.10 -13.03
C THR A 146 -15.89 4.66 -12.15
N TYR A 147 -16.02 3.49 -11.55
CA TYR A 147 -15.01 2.94 -10.64
C TYR A 147 -14.15 1.86 -11.29
N ASN A 148 -14.20 1.72 -12.61
CA ASN A 148 -13.48 0.68 -13.35
C ASN A 148 -12.38 1.28 -14.21
N ILE A 149 -11.17 0.79 -14.04
CA ILE A 149 -10.05 1.14 -14.92
C ILE A 149 -10.20 0.33 -16.20
N THR A 150 -10.54 1.01 -17.30
CA THR A 150 -10.85 0.36 -18.57
C THR A 150 -9.63 0.19 -19.50
N GLU A 151 -8.52 0.90 -19.21
CA GLU A 151 -7.32 0.82 -20.02
C GLU A 151 -6.68 -0.56 -19.96
N SER A 152 -6.04 -0.96 -21.06
CA SER A 152 -5.28 -2.21 -21.13
C SER A 152 -4.06 -2.17 -20.20
N ALA A 153 -3.51 -3.32 -19.86
CA ALA A 153 -2.30 -3.42 -19.04
C ALA A 153 -1.13 -2.62 -19.62
N THR A 154 -0.99 -2.66 -20.96
CA THR A 154 0.05 -1.92 -21.66
C THR A 154 -0.15 -0.40 -21.53
N SER A 155 -1.40 0.05 -21.63
CA SER A 155 -1.72 1.49 -21.55
C SER A 155 -1.53 2.07 -20.16
N ARG A 156 -1.77 1.26 -19.11
CA ARG A 156 -1.64 1.73 -17.70
C ARG A 156 -0.26 1.47 -17.10
N ALA A 157 0.67 0.84 -17.86
CA ALA A 157 2.03 0.60 -17.35
C ALA A 157 2.73 1.94 -17.04
N ASN A 158 3.35 2.02 -15.88
CA ASN A 158 4.08 3.19 -15.38
C ASN A 158 3.19 4.43 -15.16
N LYS A 159 1.87 4.21 -14.94
CA LYS A 159 0.94 5.29 -14.59
C LYS A 159 0.52 5.18 -13.13
N LEU A 160 0.01 6.26 -12.60
CA LEU A 160 -0.59 6.35 -11.27
C LEU A 160 -2.11 6.20 -11.39
N ILE A 161 -2.74 5.67 -10.36
CA ILE A 161 -4.21 5.69 -10.24
C ILE A 161 -4.60 7.04 -9.65
N GLY A 162 -5.56 7.70 -10.28
CA GLY A 162 -6.07 8.98 -9.82
C GLY A 162 -7.55 9.13 -10.13
N PHE A 163 -8.05 10.33 -9.89
CA PHE A 163 -9.43 10.68 -10.21
C PHE A 163 -9.41 11.84 -11.20
N ASP A 164 -10.34 11.83 -12.14
CA ASP A 164 -10.49 12.95 -13.07
C ASP A 164 -11.42 14.03 -12.48
N ALA A 165 -11.77 15.02 -13.29
CA ALA A 165 -12.58 16.16 -12.85
C ALA A 165 -14.00 15.78 -12.45
N ASP A 166 -14.49 14.66 -12.94
CA ASP A 166 -15.83 14.14 -12.64
C ASP A 166 -15.84 13.17 -11.46
N GLY A 167 -14.64 12.80 -10.98
CA GLY A 167 -14.49 11.84 -9.88
C GLY A 167 -14.35 10.40 -10.34
N ASP A 168 -14.29 10.15 -11.64
CA ASP A 168 -14.08 8.81 -12.18
C ASP A 168 -12.64 8.34 -11.95
N ILE A 169 -12.48 7.06 -11.61
CA ILE A 169 -11.15 6.45 -11.53
C ILE A 169 -10.54 6.39 -12.94
N ASN A 170 -9.31 6.88 -13.07
CA ASN A 170 -8.54 6.71 -14.30
C ASN A 170 -7.04 6.61 -14.01
N THR A 171 -6.24 6.42 -15.04
CA THR A 171 -4.79 6.36 -14.90
C THR A 171 -4.17 7.68 -15.35
N GLN A 172 -3.28 8.22 -14.53
CA GLN A 172 -2.61 9.50 -14.73
C GLN A 172 -1.12 9.27 -14.98
N THR A 173 -0.55 10.03 -15.90
CA THR A 173 0.91 10.04 -16.06
C THR A 173 1.53 10.80 -14.89
N PHE A 174 2.73 10.45 -14.51
CA PHE A 174 3.44 11.14 -13.42
C PHE A 174 3.62 12.63 -13.75
N SER A 175 3.88 12.96 -15.02
CA SER A 175 4.06 14.34 -15.45
C SER A 175 2.80 15.19 -15.28
N THR A 176 1.62 14.59 -15.54
CA THR A 176 0.34 15.30 -15.35
C THR A 176 0.13 15.63 -13.86
N VAL A 177 0.31 14.63 -13.00
CA VAL A 177 0.13 14.80 -11.56
C VAL A 177 1.13 15.83 -11.01
N ALA A 178 2.39 15.74 -11.42
CA ALA A 178 3.43 16.64 -10.94
C ALA A 178 3.18 18.09 -11.45
N GLY A 179 2.74 18.23 -12.69
CA GLY A 179 2.43 19.53 -13.29
C GLY A 179 1.28 20.23 -12.59
N ASP A 180 0.28 19.49 -12.16
CA ASP A 180 -0.86 20.04 -11.42
C ASP A 180 -0.51 20.33 -9.96
N ALA A 181 0.39 19.54 -9.38
CA ALA A 181 0.76 19.65 -7.98
C ALA A 181 1.77 20.77 -7.71
N VAL A 182 2.61 21.10 -8.70
CA VAL A 182 3.67 22.10 -8.54
C VAL A 182 3.52 23.17 -9.63
N THR A 183 3.10 24.35 -9.22
CA THR A 183 2.97 25.49 -10.14
C THR A 183 4.22 26.36 -10.03
N GLY A 184 4.76 26.74 -11.18
CA GLY A 184 5.87 27.67 -11.23
C GLY A 184 5.45 29.07 -10.82
N GLY A 185 6.31 29.77 -10.11
CA GLY A 185 6.18 31.19 -9.80
C GLY A 185 7.21 31.99 -10.60
N ASN A 186 7.33 33.26 -10.28
CA ASN A 186 8.32 34.11 -10.94
C ASN A 186 9.72 33.53 -10.76
N GLY A 187 10.39 33.26 -11.86
CA GLY A 187 11.73 32.70 -11.86
C GLY A 187 11.84 31.19 -11.83
N ILE A 188 10.69 30.48 -11.74
CA ILE A 188 10.69 29.00 -11.78
C ILE A 188 9.75 28.56 -12.89
N ASP A 189 10.27 27.82 -13.85
CA ASP A 189 9.47 27.22 -14.93
C ASP A 189 9.37 25.71 -14.70
N ILE A 190 8.15 25.18 -14.85
CA ILE A 190 7.89 23.76 -14.71
C ILE A 190 7.29 23.26 -16.01
N THR A 191 8.03 22.44 -16.73
CA THR A 191 7.59 21.86 -17.99
C THR A 191 7.70 20.32 -17.90
N GLY A 192 6.56 19.67 -17.80
CA GLY A 192 6.52 18.22 -17.63
C GLY A 192 7.17 17.82 -16.30
N ASN A 193 8.20 16.99 -16.37
CA ASN A 193 8.94 16.50 -15.18
C ASN A 193 10.14 17.36 -14.83
N GLN A 194 10.34 18.44 -15.55
CA GLN A 194 11.54 19.28 -15.41
C GLN A 194 11.19 20.55 -14.66
N ILE A 195 11.93 20.84 -13.62
CA ILE A 195 11.88 22.13 -12.89
C ILE A 195 13.14 22.90 -13.30
N SER A 196 12.96 24.07 -13.86
CA SER A 196 14.06 24.91 -14.28
C SER A 196 13.92 26.32 -13.70
N VAL A 197 15.05 26.96 -13.47
CA VAL A 197 15.07 28.37 -13.11
C VAL A 197 14.91 29.17 -14.39
N ASP A 198 13.90 30.05 -14.42
CA ASP A 198 13.66 30.93 -15.56
C ASP A 198 14.67 32.08 -15.44
N VAL A 199 15.81 31.91 -16.06
CA VAL A 199 16.86 32.92 -16.04
C VAL A 199 16.60 33.93 -17.16
N THR A 200 16.54 35.17 -16.80
CA THR A 200 16.46 36.30 -17.76
C THR A 200 17.84 36.51 -18.37
N SER A 201 17.96 37.57 -19.20
CA SER A 201 19.24 37.94 -19.80
C SER A 201 20.33 38.22 -18.77
N ASP A 202 19.92 38.48 -17.52
CA ASP A 202 20.84 38.95 -16.47
C ASP A 202 21.54 37.78 -15.75
N PHE A 203 21.05 36.56 -15.94
CA PHE A 203 21.63 35.37 -15.33
C PHE A 203 21.92 34.30 -16.39
N THR A 204 22.88 33.47 -16.12
CA THR A 204 23.23 32.33 -16.98
C THR A 204 23.73 31.16 -16.13
N PHE A 205 23.60 29.95 -16.67
CA PHE A 205 24.23 28.78 -16.06
C PHE A 205 25.57 28.52 -16.74
N SER A 206 26.61 28.41 -15.95
CA SER A 206 27.95 28.03 -16.46
C SER A 206 28.51 26.95 -15.54
N SER A 207 28.85 25.81 -16.12
CA SER A 207 29.39 24.65 -15.38
C SER A 207 28.48 24.18 -14.26
N GLY A 208 27.15 24.37 -14.42
CA GLY A 208 26.15 23.94 -13.41
C GLY A 208 25.92 24.95 -12.29
N GLU A 209 26.55 26.10 -12.35
CA GLU A 209 26.38 27.17 -11.37
C GLU A 209 25.60 28.33 -11.98
N LEU A 210 24.70 28.93 -11.20
CA LEU A 210 23.96 30.14 -11.59
C LEU A 210 24.92 31.34 -11.43
N GLN A 211 25.12 32.06 -12.50
CA GLN A 211 26.04 33.22 -12.55
C GLN A 211 25.34 34.42 -13.19
N LEU A 212 25.85 35.62 -12.89
CA LEU A 212 25.44 36.81 -13.61
C LEU A 212 25.96 36.73 -15.05
N ALA A 213 25.14 37.03 -16.02
CA ALA A 213 25.57 37.11 -17.41
C ALA A 213 26.54 38.28 -17.60
N THR A 214 27.34 38.18 -18.65
CA THR A 214 28.24 39.28 -19.00
C THR A 214 27.42 40.55 -19.28
N ASP A 215 27.84 41.67 -18.69
CA ASP A 215 27.21 42.97 -18.85
C ASP A 215 25.76 43.02 -18.29
N SER A 216 25.40 42.14 -17.39
CA SER A 216 24.05 42.10 -16.79
C SER A 216 23.85 43.10 -15.64
N VAL A 217 24.92 43.79 -15.22
CA VAL A 217 24.82 44.82 -14.21
C VAL A 217 25.26 46.13 -14.90
N ASP A 218 24.29 46.99 -15.15
CA ASP A 218 24.56 48.28 -15.79
C ASP A 218 24.09 49.46 -14.89
N THR A 219 23.95 50.62 -15.44
CA THR A 219 23.59 51.82 -14.67
C THR A 219 22.17 51.75 -14.08
N ALA A 220 21.30 50.91 -14.63
CA ALA A 220 19.95 50.74 -14.10
C ALA A 220 19.93 49.90 -12.81
N GLU A 221 20.84 48.95 -12.69
CA GLU A 221 20.96 48.10 -11.50
C GLU A 221 21.73 48.76 -10.37
N ILE A 222 22.59 49.75 -10.71
CA ILE A 222 23.41 50.46 -9.73
C ILE A 222 22.73 51.79 -9.43
N LYS A 223 22.09 51.89 -8.28
CA LYS A 223 21.49 53.18 -7.85
C LYS A 223 22.54 54.26 -7.74
N ALA A 224 22.11 55.47 -8.00
CA ALA A 224 22.99 56.63 -7.83
C ALA A 224 23.57 56.66 -6.40
N ASN A 225 24.86 56.81 -6.31
CA ASN A 225 25.62 56.81 -5.05
C ASN A 225 25.68 55.44 -4.34
N ALA A 226 25.39 54.35 -5.06
CA ALA A 226 25.50 52.99 -4.49
C ALA A 226 26.96 52.54 -4.40
N VAL A 227 27.84 53.16 -5.15
CA VAL A 227 29.29 52.91 -5.09
C VAL A 227 29.97 54.23 -4.76
N ASP A 228 30.53 54.34 -3.57
CA ASP A 228 31.28 55.53 -3.17
C ASP A 228 32.76 55.17 -2.88
N THR A 229 33.48 56.08 -2.31
CA THR A 229 34.93 55.87 -2.09
C THR A 229 35.24 54.73 -1.14
N ALA A 230 34.30 54.33 -0.29
CA ALA A 230 34.51 53.24 0.64
C ALA A 230 34.44 51.83 -0.05
N GLU A 231 33.67 51.74 -1.15
CA GLU A 231 33.54 50.51 -1.92
C GLU A 231 34.63 50.34 -2.96
N ILE A 232 35.35 51.42 -3.31
CA ILE A 232 36.39 51.39 -4.31
C ILE A 232 37.76 51.32 -3.61
N LYS A 233 38.42 50.21 -3.70
CA LYS A 233 39.78 50.02 -3.16
C LYS A 233 40.76 51.01 -3.85
N ASP A 234 41.75 51.46 -3.11
CA ASP A 234 42.83 52.27 -3.68
C ASP A 234 43.45 51.57 -4.91
N ASN A 235 43.57 52.31 -5.98
CA ASN A 235 44.09 51.86 -7.27
C ASN A 235 43.18 50.85 -8.01
N ALA A 236 41.91 50.72 -7.59
CA ALA A 236 40.97 49.84 -8.31
C ALA A 236 40.51 50.46 -9.64
N VAL A 237 40.56 51.80 -9.73
CA VAL A 237 40.27 52.53 -10.97
C VAL A 237 41.59 53.12 -11.48
N THR A 238 42.11 52.60 -12.56
CA THR A 238 43.36 53.03 -13.19
C THR A 238 43.06 53.93 -14.40
N THR A 239 44.05 54.56 -14.98
CA THR A 239 43.92 55.38 -16.20
C THR A 239 43.40 54.58 -17.38
N ALA A 240 43.62 53.39 -17.41
CA ALA A 240 43.03 52.50 -18.43
C ALA A 240 41.51 52.36 -18.34
N UNK A 241 41.10 52.54 -17.26
CA UNK A 241 39.72 52.47 -17.04
C UNK A 241 38.92 53.74 -17.29
N UNK A 242 39.49 54.55 -17.53
CA UNK A 242 39.03 55.87 -17.78
C UNK A 242 38.89 56.18 -19.24
N UNK A 243 39.15 55.41 -19.83
CA UNK A 243 39.04 55.52 -21.23
C UNK A 243 37.77 55.26 -21.81
#